data_437c8d669b1350d7c8fe472b02b27ec9
#
_entry.id   437c8d669b1350d7c8fe472b02b27ec9
#
_cell.length_a   1.000
_cell.length_b   1.000
_cell.length_c   1.000
_cell.angle_alpha   90.00
_cell.angle_beta   90.00
_cell.angle_gamma   90.00
#
_symmetry.space_group_name_H-M   'P 1'
#
loop_
_entity.id
_entity.type
_entity.pdbx_description
1 polymer ?
#
loop_
_entity_poly.entity_id
_entity_poly.type
_entity_poly.pdbx_seq_one_letter_code
_entity_poly.pdbx_strand_id
1 'polypeptide(L)'
;MRALACILACCIAAVTAQSARADGDPASDYLLVQRVFVPYEGASAAAQQHALTKAVATANNGGFKIRVAVIFSNYDLGSVTSLWRKPQTYAKFLGVELSFVYKQRLLVVMPNGFGFNWPKHSPKTEYALLARIPVKHGAAGMLESATAAVAALAKAG
;
A
#
# COMPACT_ATOMS: atom_id res chain seq x y z
N MET A 1 36.47 -49.23 -7.47
CA MET A 1 35.03 -49.02 -7.53
C MET A 1 34.43 -48.23 -6.32
N ARG A 2 35.28 -47.66 -5.44
CA ARG A 2 34.80 -46.85 -4.28
C ARG A 2 34.84 -45.32 -4.47
N ALA A 3 35.50 -44.83 -5.50
CA ALA A 3 35.64 -43.39 -5.76
C ALA A 3 34.48 -42.81 -6.59
N LEU A 4 33.74 -43.63 -7.33
CA LEU A 4 32.62 -43.13 -8.17
C LEU A 4 31.33 -42.86 -7.40
N ALA A 5 31.15 -43.44 -6.22
CA ALA A 5 29.94 -43.29 -5.40
C ALA A 5 29.88 -41.94 -4.64
N CYS A 6 31.00 -41.31 -4.36
CA CYS A 6 31.03 -40.03 -3.65
C CYS A 6 30.71 -38.79 -4.51
N ILE A 7 30.92 -38.89 -5.83
CA ILE A 7 30.67 -37.76 -6.74
C ILE A 7 29.16 -37.62 -7.04
N LEU A 8 28.43 -38.73 -7.04
CA LEU A 8 26.99 -38.70 -7.31
C LEU A 8 26.15 -38.15 -6.14
N ALA A 9 26.67 -38.28 -4.90
CA ALA A 9 25.96 -37.76 -3.71
C ALA A 9 26.09 -36.25 -3.55
N CYS A 10 27.11 -35.62 -4.09
CA CYS A 10 27.28 -34.15 -4.03
C CYS A 10 26.40 -33.35 -5.00
N CYS A 11 25.94 -33.96 -6.10
CA CYS A 11 25.15 -33.29 -7.12
C CYS A 11 23.65 -33.18 -6.79
N ILE A 12 23.14 -33.94 -5.81
CA ILE A 12 21.71 -33.94 -5.46
C ILE A 12 21.35 -32.93 -4.39
N ALA A 13 22.35 -32.36 -3.70
CA ALA A 13 22.10 -31.35 -2.64
C ALA A 13 21.92 -29.90 -3.15
N ALA A 14 22.03 -29.67 -4.46
CA ALA A 14 22.06 -28.31 -5.02
C ALA A 14 20.70 -27.82 -5.58
N VAL A 15 19.58 -28.54 -5.42
CA VAL A 15 18.33 -28.23 -6.14
C VAL A 15 17.18 -27.77 -5.23
N THR A 16 17.43 -27.50 -3.96
CA THR A 16 16.37 -26.93 -3.08
C THR A 16 16.75 -25.58 -2.50
N ALA A 17 17.32 -24.69 -3.31
CA ALA A 17 17.20 -23.27 -3.02
C ALA A 17 15.76 -22.86 -3.39
N GLN A 18 14.80 -23.20 -2.55
CA GLN A 18 13.52 -22.51 -2.55
C GLN A 18 13.87 -21.06 -2.26
N SER A 19 13.63 -20.20 -3.26
CA SER A 19 13.61 -18.77 -3.03
C SER A 19 12.63 -18.55 -1.90
N ALA A 20 13.11 -18.29 -0.69
CA ALA A 20 12.31 -17.69 0.35
C ALA A 20 11.87 -16.34 -0.22
N ARG A 21 10.72 -16.30 -0.88
CA ARG A 21 10.01 -15.06 -1.08
C ARG A 21 9.73 -14.59 0.34
N ALA A 22 10.46 -13.59 0.78
CA ALA A 22 10.00 -12.78 1.87
C ALA A 22 8.67 -12.21 1.39
N ASP A 23 7.58 -12.83 1.84
CA ASP A 23 6.20 -12.43 1.54
C ASP A 23 5.94 -11.20 2.42
N GLY A 24 6.63 -10.11 2.08
CA GLY A 24 6.50 -8.81 2.71
C GLY A 24 5.10 -8.24 2.50
N ASP A 25 4.91 -7.04 2.96
CA ASP A 25 3.73 -6.25 2.63
C ASP A 25 3.88 -5.65 1.22
N PRO A 26 3.07 -6.06 0.23
CA PRO A 26 3.23 -5.59 -1.16
C PRO A 26 3.13 -4.08 -1.31
N ALA A 27 2.32 -3.41 -0.48
CA ALA A 27 2.17 -1.97 -0.54
C ALA A 27 3.42 -1.25 -0.05
N SER A 28 4.12 -1.78 0.97
CA SER A 28 5.37 -1.18 1.45
C SER A 28 6.43 -1.21 0.36
N ASP A 29 6.63 -2.35 -0.29
CA ASP A 29 7.62 -2.51 -1.37
C ASP A 29 7.31 -1.58 -2.55
N TYR A 30 6.05 -1.56 -2.98
CA TYR A 30 5.63 -0.75 -4.12
C TYR A 30 5.77 0.76 -3.84
N LEU A 31 5.37 1.18 -2.65
CA LEU A 31 5.42 2.58 -2.23
C LEU A 31 6.83 3.07 -1.91
N LEU A 32 7.87 2.24 -1.92
CA LEU A 32 9.27 2.73 -1.89
C LEU A 32 9.59 3.62 -3.09
N VAL A 33 9.07 3.26 -4.26
CA VAL A 33 9.39 3.93 -5.53
C VAL A 33 8.19 4.62 -6.18
N GLN A 34 6.97 4.16 -5.90
CA GLN A 34 5.73 4.69 -6.47
C GLN A 34 4.95 5.51 -5.44
N ARG A 35 3.99 6.30 -5.91
CA ARG A 35 3.14 7.14 -5.06
C ARG A 35 1.77 6.55 -4.78
N VAL A 36 1.34 5.59 -5.59
CA VAL A 36 0.01 4.97 -5.49
C VAL A 36 0.17 3.47 -5.62
N PHE A 37 -0.27 2.73 -4.62
CA PHE A 37 -0.41 1.28 -4.67
C PHE A 37 -1.88 0.92 -4.90
N VAL A 38 -2.13 0.16 -5.96
CA VAL A 38 -3.43 -0.43 -6.28
C VAL A 38 -3.19 -1.89 -6.65
N PRO A 39 -3.79 -2.84 -5.94
CA PRO A 39 -3.70 -4.27 -6.27
C PRO A 39 -4.30 -4.60 -7.64
N TYR A 40 -4.06 -5.82 -8.11
CA TYR A 40 -4.51 -6.29 -9.42
C TYR A 40 -6.02 -6.17 -9.65
N GLU A 41 -6.83 -6.36 -8.59
CA GLU A 41 -8.29 -6.19 -8.67
C GLU A 41 -8.71 -4.80 -9.16
N GLY A 42 -7.89 -3.78 -8.92
CA GLY A 42 -8.07 -2.44 -9.44
C GLY A 42 -7.95 -2.33 -10.96
N ALA A 43 -7.38 -3.33 -11.65
CA ALA A 43 -7.23 -3.32 -13.11
C ALA A 43 -8.59 -3.25 -13.83
N SER A 44 -9.65 -3.79 -13.23
CA SER A 44 -11.03 -3.69 -13.74
C SER A 44 -11.59 -2.26 -13.72
N ALA A 45 -10.93 -1.31 -13.02
CA ALA A 45 -11.33 0.08 -12.85
C ALA A 45 -10.21 1.05 -13.31
N ALA A 46 -9.63 0.79 -14.47
CA ALA A 46 -8.46 1.51 -14.99
C ALA A 46 -8.66 3.04 -15.06
N ALA A 47 -9.86 3.50 -15.43
CA ALA A 47 -10.18 4.93 -15.49
C ALA A 47 -10.08 5.60 -14.11
N GLN A 48 -10.60 4.94 -13.07
CA GLN A 48 -10.56 5.43 -11.69
C GLN A 48 -9.14 5.35 -11.12
N GLN A 49 -8.38 4.31 -11.46
CA GLN A 49 -6.96 4.21 -11.09
C GLN A 49 -6.14 5.34 -11.71
N HIS A 50 -6.37 5.66 -12.98
CA HIS A 50 -5.73 6.79 -13.64
C HIS A 50 -6.13 8.13 -12.98
N ALA A 51 -7.41 8.31 -12.63
CA ALA A 51 -7.89 9.50 -11.94
C ALA A 51 -7.21 9.68 -10.57
N LEU A 52 -7.09 8.59 -9.78
CA LEU A 52 -6.37 8.61 -8.50
C LEU A 52 -4.89 8.97 -8.69
N THR A 53 -4.22 8.33 -9.63
CA THR A 53 -2.80 8.60 -9.93
C THR A 53 -2.58 10.06 -10.31
N LYS A 54 -3.47 10.62 -11.15
CA LYS A 54 -3.44 12.03 -11.53
C LYS A 54 -3.68 12.95 -10.34
N ALA A 55 -4.66 12.65 -9.47
CA ALA A 55 -4.94 13.45 -8.27
C ALA A 55 -3.75 13.46 -7.31
N VAL A 56 -3.12 12.30 -7.08
CA VAL A 56 -1.90 12.19 -6.25
C VAL A 56 -0.74 12.96 -6.87
N ALA A 57 -0.55 12.87 -8.19
CA ALA A 57 0.49 13.63 -8.89
C ALA A 57 0.26 15.14 -8.75
N THR A 58 -0.97 15.61 -8.96
CA THR A 58 -1.35 17.02 -8.82
C THR A 58 -1.10 17.54 -7.40
N ALA A 59 -1.53 16.78 -6.37
CA ALA A 59 -1.30 17.12 -4.98
C ALA A 59 0.21 17.26 -4.66
N ASN A 60 1.00 16.28 -5.10
CA ASN A 60 2.45 16.27 -4.89
C ASN A 60 3.15 17.43 -5.61
N ASN A 61 2.73 17.76 -6.83
CA ASN A 61 3.29 18.90 -7.59
C ASN A 61 2.91 20.24 -6.96
N GLY A 62 1.73 20.33 -6.34
CA GLY A 62 1.28 21.49 -5.57
C GLY A 62 1.92 21.62 -4.17
N GLY A 63 2.88 20.74 -3.81
CA GLY A 63 3.56 20.77 -2.51
C GLY A 63 2.94 19.87 -1.43
N PHE A 64 1.72 19.38 -1.64
CA PHE A 64 1.08 18.44 -0.72
C PHE A 64 1.60 17.01 -0.97
N LYS A 65 2.73 16.70 -0.35
CA LYS A 65 3.38 15.38 -0.54
C LYS A 65 2.55 14.28 0.12
N ILE A 66 2.00 13.35 -0.71
CA ILE A 66 1.18 12.24 -0.25
C ILE A 66 1.48 10.96 -1.07
N ARG A 67 1.47 9.81 -0.39
CA ARG A 67 1.40 8.48 -0.99
C ARG A 67 0.09 7.80 -0.59
N VAL A 68 -0.42 6.91 -1.44
CA VAL A 68 -1.73 6.28 -1.25
C VAL A 68 -1.61 4.77 -1.44
N ALA A 69 -2.16 3.99 -0.51
CA ALA A 69 -2.39 2.56 -0.65
C ALA A 69 -3.89 2.28 -0.65
N VAL A 70 -4.39 1.60 -1.68
CA VAL A 70 -5.75 1.06 -1.72
C VAL A 70 -5.68 -0.44 -1.51
N ILE A 71 -6.43 -0.95 -0.56
CA ILE A 71 -6.43 -2.36 -0.12
C ILE A 71 -7.86 -2.89 -0.25
N PHE A 72 -8.09 -3.75 -1.23
CA PHE A 72 -9.43 -4.28 -1.52
C PHE A 72 -9.75 -5.50 -0.68
N SER A 73 -8.73 -6.31 -0.36
CA SER A 73 -8.87 -7.59 0.33
C SER A 73 -7.73 -7.84 1.33
N ASN A 74 -7.87 -8.86 2.17
CA ASN A 74 -6.82 -9.28 3.08
C ASN A 74 -5.59 -9.86 2.35
N TYR A 75 -5.77 -10.36 1.12
CA TYR A 75 -4.67 -10.89 0.30
C TYR A 75 -3.68 -9.80 -0.12
N ASP A 76 -4.14 -8.55 -0.22
CA ASP A 76 -3.31 -7.41 -0.60
C ASP A 76 -2.30 -7.01 0.48
N LEU A 77 -2.46 -7.55 1.68
CA LEU A 77 -1.61 -7.27 2.84
C LEU A 77 -0.41 -8.23 2.96
N GLY A 78 -0.30 -9.22 2.06
CA GLY A 78 0.78 -10.23 2.12
C GLY A 78 0.84 -10.91 3.49
N SER A 79 1.96 -10.76 4.20
CA SER A 79 2.16 -11.39 5.51
C SER A 79 1.44 -10.69 6.68
N VAL A 80 0.97 -9.45 6.51
CA VAL A 80 0.38 -8.65 7.61
C VAL A 80 -1.15 -8.66 7.63
N THR A 81 -1.76 -9.79 7.26
CA THR A 81 -3.22 -9.98 7.17
C THR A 81 -3.99 -9.65 8.46
N SER A 82 -3.34 -9.70 9.62
CA SER A 82 -3.90 -9.28 10.90
C SER A 82 -4.31 -7.80 10.94
N LEU A 83 -3.80 -6.99 10.00
CA LEU A 83 -4.13 -5.57 9.85
C LEU A 83 -5.33 -5.33 8.91
N TRP A 84 -5.94 -6.40 8.37
CA TRP A 84 -7.14 -6.30 7.57
C TRP A 84 -8.28 -5.58 8.31
N ARG A 85 -8.95 -4.66 7.62
CA ARG A 85 -10.00 -3.79 8.17
C ARG A 85 -9.56 -2.93 9.36
N LYS A 86 -8.25 -2.67 9.49
CA LYS A 86 -7.68 -1.75 10.49
C LYS A 86 -6.88 -0.65 9.77
N PRO A 87 -7.54 0.19 8.93
CA PRO A 87 -6.83 1.12 8.04
C PRO A 87 -5.93 2.09 8.81
N GLN A 88 -6.32 2.54 10.01
CA GLN A 88 -5.52 3.46 10.83
C GLN A 88 -4.24 2.78 11.36
N THR A 89 -4.36 1.52 11.82
CA THR A 89 -3.21 0.75 12.28
C THR A 89 -2.26 0.43 11.13
N TYR A 90 -2.83 0.05 9.98
CA TYR A 90 -2.06 -0.24 8.78
C TYR A 90 -1.35 1.00 8.22
N ALA A 91 -1.97 2.18 8.25
CA ALA A 91 -1.30 3.41 7.84
C ALA A 91 -0.09 3.75 8.73
N LYS A 92 -0.17 3.48 10.04
CA LYS A 92 0.97 3.63 10.95
C LYS A 92 2.06 2.62 10.64
N PHE A 93 1.70 1.36 10.43
CA PHE A 93 2.62 0.29 10.03
C PHE A 93 3.39 0.67 8.75
N LEU A 94 2.69 1.00 7.67
CA LEU A 94 3.30 1.46 6.41
C LEU A 94 4.19 2.69 6.61
N GLY A 95 3.79 3.62 7.48
CA GLY A 95 4.60 4.79 7.80
C GLY A 95 5.93 4.45 8.45
N VAL A 96 6.00 3.36 9.23
CA VAL A 96 7.25 2.83 9.81
C VAL A 96 8.09 2.17 8.72
N GLU A 97 7.49 1.26 7.92
CA GLU A 97 8.17 0.57 6.82
C GLU A 97 8.81 1.55 5.83
N LEU A 98 8.09 2.61 5.49
CA LEU A 98 8.57 3.62 4.54
C LEU A 98 9.51 4.66 5.16
N SER A 99 9.75 4.64 6.47
CA SER A 99 10.41 5.73 7.21
C SER A 99 11.82 6.08 6.75
N PHE A 100 12.53 5.17 6.10
CA PHE A 100 13.87 5.40 5.55
C PHE A 100 13.88 6.29 4.31
N VAL A 101 12.80 6.22 3.49
CA VAL A 101 12.70 6.93 2.20
C VAL A 101 11.60 7.98 2.17
N TYR A 102 10.59 7.87 3.05
CA TYR A 102 9.42 8.72 3.01
C TYR A 102 8.88 9.02 4.41
N LYS A 103 8.75 10.30 4.74
CA LYS A 103 8.28 10.79 6.05
C LYS A 103 7.16 11.84 5.92
N GLN A 104 6.42 11.77 4.82
CA GLN A 104 5.31 12.67 4.55
C GLN A 104 3.97 11.94 4.71
N ARG A 105 2.90 12.52 4.19
CA ARG A 105 1.52 12.03 4.34
C ARG A 105 1.31 10.71 3.63
N LEU A 106 0.69 9.77 4.31
CA LEU A 106 0.33 8.46 3.80
C LEU A 106 -1.17 8.23 4.06
N LEU A 107 -1.93 7.95 3.00
CA LEU A 107 -3.34 7.60 3.03
C LEU A 107 -3.50 6.11 2.72
N VAL A 108 -4.25 5.42 3.55
CA VAL A 108 -4.71 4.05 3.32
C VAL A 108 -6.22 4.06 3.13
N VAL A 109 -6.70 3.31 2.15
CA VAL A 109 -8.13 3.11 1.89
C VAL A 109 -8.44 1.63 1.97
N MET A 110 -9.35 1.26 2.85
CA MET A 110 -9.91 -0.09 3.00
C MET A 110 -11.44 -0.04 2.91
N PRO A 111 -12.14 -1.16 2.67
CA PRO A 111 -13.60 -1.15 2.51
C PRO A 111 -14.36 -0.56 3.70
N ASN A 112 -13.78 -0.55 4.88
CA ASN A 112 -14.37 -0.06 6.11
C ASN A 112 -13.89 1.34 6.55
N GLY A 113 -13.08 2.03 5.73
CA GLY A 113 -12.65 3.38 6.07
C GLY A 113 -11.25 3.75 5.62
N PHE A 114 -10.79 4.87 6.15
CA PHE A 114 -9.49 5.46 5.86
C PHE A 114 -8.53 5.30 7.03
N GLY A 115 -7.25 5.16 6.70
CA GLY A 115 -6.12 5.33 7.60
C GLY A 115 -5.25 6.48 7.11
N PHE A 116 -4.72 7.27 8.01
CA PHE A 116 -3.82 8.36 7.68
C PHE A 116 -2.63 8.37 8.63
N ASN A 117 -1.44 8.56 8.08
CA ASN A 117 -0.23 8.71 8.86
C ASN A 117 0.60 9.89 8.32
N TRP A 118 1.03 10.75 9.23
CA TRP A 118 2.01 11.78 8.98
C TRP A 118 2.91 11.87 10.20
N PRO A 119 4.15 11.40 10.12
CA PRO A 119 5.04 11.29 11.27
C PRO A 119 5.21 12.63 11.98
N LYS A 120 5.15 12.61 13.31
CA LYS A 120 5.28 13.79 14.19
C LYS A 120 4.14 14.83 14.09
N HIS A 121 3.06 14.51 13.38
CA HIS A 121 1.87 15.36 13.29
C HIS A 121 0.65 14.64 13.86
N SER A 122 -0.25 15.40 14.49
CA SER A 122 -1.53 14.86 14.93
C SER A 122 -2.49 14.80 13.76
N PRO A 123 -3.03 13.63 13.39
CA PRO A 123 -3.92 13.48 12.23
C PRO A 123 -5.39 13.79 12.54
N LYS A 124 -5.69 14.56 13.57
CA LYS A 124 -7.08 14.84 13.99
C LYS A 124 -7.89 15.55 12.93
N THR A 125 -7.31 16.57 12.30
CA THR A 125 -7.96 17.36 11.25
C THR A 125 -8.21 16.51 10.01
N GLU A 126 -7.21 15.71 9.61
CA GLU A 126 -7.32 14.81 8.47
C GLU A 126 -8.42 13.75 8.70
N TYR A 127 -8.47 13.14 9.89
CA TYR A 127 -9.57 12.20 10.20
C TYR A 127 -10.94 12.88 10.24
N ALA A 128 -11.06 14.11 10.69
CA ALA A 128 -12.32 14.85 10.66
C ALA A 128 -12.80 15.14 9.21
N LEU A 129 -11.87 15.36 8.29
CA LEU A 129 -12.15 15.50 6.87
C LEU A 129 -12.53 14.15 6.25
N LEU A 130 -11.75 13.12 6.49
CA LEU A 130 -11.96 11.78 5.95
C LEU A 130 -13.27 11.15 6.43
N ALA A 131 -13.71 11.43 7.65
CA ALA A 131 -14.99 10.95 8.19
C ALA A 131 -16.22 11.45 7.40
N ARG A 132 -16.08 12.52 6.61
CA ARG A 132 -17.15 13.07 5.75
C ARG A 132 -17.23 12.41 4.39
N ILE A 133 -16.26 11.55 4.05
CA ILE A 133 -16.15 10.90 2.74
C ILE A 133 -16.51 9.43 2.91
N PRO A 134 -17.63 8.96 2.36
CA PRO A 134 -17.98 7.55 2.42
C PRO A 134 -17.01 6.72 1.53
N VAL A 135 -16.59 5.56 2.02
CA VAL A 135 -15.90 4.59 1.17
C VAL A 135 -16.96 3.82 0.38
N LYS A 136 -16.99 4.04 -0.93
CA LYS A 136 -17.88 3.37 -1.86
C LYS A 136 -17.45 1.91 -2.06
N HIS A 137 -18.39 1.04 -2.37
CA HIS A 137 -18.13 -0.38 -2.58
C HIS A 137 -17.47 -0.69 -3.93
N GLY A 138 -16.76 -1.83 -3.98
CA GLY A 138 -16.08 -2.32 -5.18
C GLY A 138 -14.83 -1.52 -5.55
N ALA A 139 -14.05 -2.06 -6.49
CA ALA A 139 -12.77 -1.46 -6.87
C ALA A 139 -12.92 -0.02 -7.39
N ALA A 140 -13.83 0.20 -8.33
CA ALA A 140 -14.09 1.54 -8.87
C ALA A 140 -14.53 2.53 -7.78
N GLY A 141 -15.46 2.12 -6.91
CA GLY A 141 -15.97 2.95 -5.82
C GLY A 141 -14.90 3.33 -4.81
N MET A 142 -14.05 2.39 -4.41
CA MET A 142 -12.94 2.64 -3.50
C MET A 142 -11.90 3.59 -4.10
N LEU A 143 -11.56 3.45 -5.38
CA LEU A 143 -10.65 4.35 -6.08
C LEU A 143 -11.21 5.77 -6.22
N GLU A 144 -12.52 5.90 -6.47
CA GLU A 144 -13.21 7.21 -6.43
C GLU A 144 -13.14 7.84 -5.05
N SER A 145 -13.39 7.06 -3.99
CA SER A 145 -13.31 7.53 -2.60
C SER A 145 -11.88 7.96 -2.24
N ALA A 146 -10.88 7.20 -2.68
CA ALA A 146 -9.47 7.57 -2.53
C ALA A 146 -9.14 8.89 -3.22
N THR A 147 -9.64 9.09 -4.45
CA THR A 147 -9.45 10.33 -5.22
C THR A 147 -10.08 11.52 -4.52
N ALA A 148 -11.32 11.37 -4.02
CA ALA A 148 -12.01 12.41 -3.25
C ALA A 148 -11.26 12.75 -1.95
N ALA A 149 -10.74 11.73 -1.26
CA ALA A 149 -9.97 11.92 -0.03
C ALA A 149 -8.67 12.70 -0.29
N VAL A 150 -7.91 12.36 -1.34
CA VAL A 150 -6.70 13.08 -1.72
C VAL A 150 -7.01 14.55 -2.04
N ALA A 151 -8.07 14.80 -2.82
CA ALA A 151 -8.48 16.17 -3.18
C ALA A 151 -8.89 16.99 -1.95
N ALA A 152 -9.66 16.40 -1.03
CA ALA A 152 -10.10 17.07 0.20
C ALA A 152 -8.92 17.40 1.11
N LEU A 153 -7.99 16.44 1.30
CA LEU A 153 -6.80 16.63 2.12
C LEU A 153 -5.87 17.70 1.53
N ALA A 154 -5.62 17.65 0.21
CA ALA A 154 -4.75 18.61 -0.46
C ALA A 154 -5.31 20.04 -0.49
N LYS A 155 -6.65 20.19 -0.43
CA LYS A 155 -7.31 21.51 -0.36
C LYS A 155 -7.21 22.12 1.03
N ALA A 156 -7.10 21.29 2.06
CA ALA A 156 -7.09 21.73 3.46
C ALA A 156 -5.68 21.96 4.03
N GLY A 157 -4.64 21.40 3.42
CA GLY A 157 -3.24 21.48 3.85
C GLY A 157 -2.33 22.13 2.86
#